data_f239ee1decd0b732986e8b26f86dff66
#
_entry.id   f239ee1decd0b732986e8b26f86dff66
#
_cell.length_a   1.000
_cell.length_b   1.000
_cell.length_c   1.000
_cell.angle_alpha   90.00
_cell.angle_beta   90.00
_cell.angle_gamma   90.00
#
_symmetry.space_group_name_H-M   'P 1'
#
loop_
_entity.id
_entity.type
_entity.pdbx_description
1 polymer ?
#
loop_
_entity_poly.entity_id
_entity_poly.type
_entity_poly.pdbx_seq_one_letter_code
_entity_poly.pdbx_strand_id
1 'polypeptide(L)'
;FYLCNPIYGYTEILNGSGNHVKVGETGEIVVTGFVEYGLPFIRYKTGDLAIYGGKTEYGETIIKELLGRSADYIINNNNEKIYLVGFIFGGHLKAFNYIEAWQIRQSQVGKIELYIVRGKGYSDNIEKELIELFINNYFTVNVKYVNTIKKTPRGKQKFLIQEVEL
;
A
#
# COMPACT_ATOMS: atom_id res chain seq x y z
N PHE A 1 -12.82 8.82 1.06
CA PHE A 1 -13.37 7.98 0.00
C PHE A 1 -13.05 8.59 -1.37
N TYR A 2 -13.09 7.75 -2.43
CA TYR A 2 -12.87 8.16 -3.81
C TYR A 2 -14.09 7.79 -4.64
N LEU A 3 -14.44 8.61 -5.62
CA LEU A 3 -15.45 8.33 -6.63
C LEU A 3 -14.75 8.00 -7.95
N CYS A 4 -15.10 6.84 -8.54
CA CYS A 4 -14.57 6.46 -9.84
C CYS A 4 -15.44 7.08 -10.93
N ASN A 5 -14.85 8.00 -11.71
CA ASN A 5 -15.60 8.73 -12.75
C ASN A 5 -16.00 7.80 -13.90
N PRO A 6 -17.30 7.60 -14.16
CA PRO A 6 -17.80 6.65 -15.17
C PRO A 6 -17.58 7.11 -16.62
N ILE A 7 -17.18 8.38 -16.84
CA ILE A 7 -16.85 8.89 -18.19
C ILE A 7 -15.54 8.29 -18.70
N TYR A 8 -14.55 8.08 -17.78
CA TYR A 8 -13.25 7.54 -18.15
C TYR A 8 -13.22 6.02 -18.22
N GLY A 9 -14.09 5.33 -17.48
CA GLY A 9 -14.07 3.89 -17.43
C GLY A 9 -15.04 3.29 -16.44
N TYR A 10 -15.14 1.97 -16.47
CA TYR A 10 -15.92 1.19 -15.51
C TYR A 10 -14.99 0.53 -14.50
N THR A 11 -15.25 0.74 -13.21
CA THR A 11 -14.46 0.20 -12.11
C THR A 11 -15.24 -0.85 -11.35
N GLU A 12 -14.64 -2.04 -11.22
CA GLU A 12 -15.14 -3.18 -10.46
C GLU A 12 -14.24 -3.41 -9.25
N ILE A 13 -14.80 -3.85 -8.12
CA ILE A 13 -14.03 -4.34 -6.97
C ILE A 13 -14.36 -5.81 -6.80
N LEU A 14 -13.38 -6.68 -7.08
CA LEU A 14 -13.57 -8.12 -7.24
C LEU A 14 -12.76 -8.92 -6.21
N ASN A 15 -13.34 -10.04 -5.76
CA ASN A 15 -12.62 -11.04 -4.98
C ASN A 15 -11.70 -11.92 -5.87
N GLY A 16 -10.92 -12.81 -5.24
CA GLY A 16 -10.03 -13.72 -5.95
C GLY A 16 -10.70 -14.67 -6.96
N SER A 17 -12.01 -14.91 -6.81
CA SER A 17 -12.83 -15.71 -7.75
C SER A 17 -13.42 -14.89 -8.90
N GLY A 18 -13.15 -13.58 -8.96
CA GLY A 18 -13.64 -12.67 -9.99
C GLY A 18 -15.08 -12.20 -9.82
N ASN A 19 -15.67 -12.39 -8.62
CA ASN A 19 -16.99 -11.91 -8.27
C ASN A 19 -16.92 -10.55 -7.56
N HIS A 20 -17.94 -9.70 -7.73
CA HIS A 20 -18.07 -8.46 -6.99
C HIS A 20 -18.13 -8.71 -5.48
N VAL A 21 -17.37 -7.92 -4.73
CA VAL A 21 -17.42 -7.92 -3.27
C VAL A 21 -18.62 -7.13 -2.77
N LYS A 22 -19.03 -7.38 -1.52
CA LYS A 22 -20.08 -6.61 -0.84
C LYS A 22 -19.54 -5.29 -0.31
N VAL A 23 -20.43 -4.34 -0.05
CA VAL A 23 -20.08 -3.07 0.61
C VAL A 23 -19.37 -3.35 1.94
N GLY A 24 -18.22 -2.71 2.12
CA GLY A 24 -17.35 -2.90 3.29
C GLY A 24 -16.31 -4.01 3.14
N GLU A 25 -16.41 -4.88 2.12
CA GLU A 25 -15.42 -5.92 1.86
C GLU A 25 -14.25 -5.41 1.02
N THR A 26 -13.11 -6.09 1.15
CA THR A 26 -11.90 -5.82 0.37
C THR A 26 -11.92 -6.63 -0.92
N GLY A 27 -11.52 -5.97 -2.03
CA GLY A 27 -11.32 -6.63 -3.33
C GLY A 27 -10.26 -5.95 -4.17
N GLU A 28 -9.86 -6.61 -5.26
CA GLU A 28 -8.94 -6.06 -6.26
C GLU A 28 -9.67 -5.09 -7.17
N ILE A 29 -9.05 -3.94 -7.44
CA ILE A 29 -9.55 -2.96 -8.40
C ILE A 29 -9.33 -3.50 -9.81
N VAL A 30 -10.42 -3.66 -10.55
CA VAL A 30 -10.41 -4.07 -11.97
C VAL A 30 -11.07 -2.97 -12.79
N VAL A 31 -10.41 -2.53 -13.87
CA VAL A 31 -10.88 -1.38 -14.64
C VAL A 31 -11.04 -1.70 -16.12
N THR A 32 -12.08 -1.12 -16.73
CA THR A 32 -12.26 -1.08 -18.18
C THR A 32 -12.24 0.38 -18.63
N GLY A 33 -11.22 0.75 -19.42
CA GLY A 33 -11.04 2.12 -19.91
C GLY A 33 -11.90 2.38 -21.15
N PHE A 34 -12.49 3.58 -21.26
CA PHE A 34 -13.34 3.98 -22.39
C PHE A 34 -12.65 4.96 -23.34
N VAL A 35 -11.54 5.56 -22.94
CA VAL A 35 -10.88 6.65 -23.68
C VAL A 35 -9.56 6.24 -24.37
N GLU A 36 -9.01 5.08 -24.04
CA GLU A 36 -7.73 4.59 -24.58
C GLU A 36 -7.96 3.66 -25.78
N TYR A 37 -8.17 4.23 -26.96
CA TYR A 37 -8.46 3.45 -28.17
C TYR A 37 -7.25 2.73 -28.74
N GLY A 38 -6.04 3.23 -28.51
CA GLY A 38 -4.80 2.62 -29.03
C GLY A 38 -4.36 1.36 -28.28
N LEU A 39 -4.69 1.27 -26.98
CA LEU A 39 -4.45 0.14 -26.10
C LEU A 39 -5.60 0.00 -25.10
N PRO A 40 -6.74 -0.56 -25.50
CA PRO A 40 -7.90 -0.63 -24.62
C PRO A 40 -7.65 -1.58 -23.46
N PHE A 41 -7.79 -1.06 -22.24
CA PHE A 41 -7.81 -1.87 -21.02
C PHE A 41 -9.23 -2.40 -20.81
N ILE A 42 -9.41 -3.72 -20.96
CA ILE A 42 -10.69 -4.39 -20.72
C ILE A 42 -10.52 -5.32 -19.54
N ARG A 43 -11.25 -5.05 -18.44
CA ARG A 43 -11.16 -5.78 -17.16
C ARG A 43 -9.71 -5.98 -16.71
N TYR A 44 -8.94 -4.89 -16.80
CA TYR A 44 -7.54 -4.88 -16.39
C TYR A 44 -7.43 -4.92 -14.87
N LYS A 45 -6.74 -5.92 -14.35
CA LYS A 45 -6.39 -6.05 -12.95
C LYS A 45 -5.26 -5.09 -12.61
N THR A 46 -5.54 -4.09 -11.77
CA THR A 46 -4.53 -3.09 -11.41
C THR A 46 -3.47 -3.62 -10.44
N GLY A 47 -3.82 -4.68 -9.71
CA GLY A 47 -3.02 -5.21 -8.59
C GLY A 47 -3.20 -4.39 -7.31
N ASP A 48 -4.09 -3.39 -7.30
CA ASP A 48 -4.38 -2.59 -6.11
C ASP A 48 -5.63 -3.12 -5.42
N LEU A 49 -5.62 -3.12 -4.09
CA LEU A 49 -6.75 -3.50 -3.24
C LEU A 49 -7.48 -2.27 -2.71
N ALA A 50 -8.79 -2.39 -2.60
CA ALA A 50 -9.65 -1.36 -2.04
C ALA A 50 -10.78 -1.94 -1.20
N ILE A 51 -11.28 -1.15 -0.24
CA ILE A 51 -12.54 -1.43 0.44
C ILE A 51 -13.67 -0.83 -0.40
N TYR A 52 -14.62 -1.68 -0.82
CA TYR A 52 -15.76 -1.26 -1.62
C TYR A 52 -16.75 -0.46 -0.80
N GLY A 53 -17.11 0.72 -1.25
CA GLY A 53 -18.04 1.64 -0.59
C GLY A 53 -19.47 1.60 -1.15
N GLY A 54 -19.72 0.81 -2.20
CA GLY A 54 -20.99 0.79 -2.91
C GLY A 54 -20.97 1.59 -4.21
N LYS A 55 -22.14 2.01 -4.65
CA LYS A 55 -22.33 2.89 -5.82
C LYS A 55 -23.14 4.12 -5.42
N THR A 56 -22.90 5.22 -6.13
CA THR A 56 -23.77 6.40 -6.05
C THR A 56 -25.08 6.15 -6.80
N GLU A 57 -26.04 7.06 -6.66
CA GLU A 57 -27.30 7.06 -7.46
C GLU A 57 -27.04 7.17 -8.96
N TYR A 58 -25.89 7.75 -9.38
CA TYR A 58 -25.46 7.87 -10.77
C TYR A 58 -24.63 6.67 -11.25
N GLY A 59 -24.47 5.62 -10.41
CA GLY A 59 -23.76 4.39 -10.76
C GLY A 59 -22.24 4.44 -10.60
N GLU A 60 -21.67 5.53 -10.08
CA GLU A 60 -20.24 5.66 -9.82
C GLU A 60 -19.82 4.68 -8.72
N THR A 61 -18.72 3.97 -8.93
CA THR A 61 -18.15 3.10 -7.91
C THR A 61 -17.48 3.94 -6.82
N ILE A 62 -17.85 3.65 -5.56
CA ILE A 62 -17.25 4.27 -4.37
C ILE A 62 -16.13 3.36 -3.85
N ILE A 63 -14.92 3.88 -3.76
CA ILE A 63 -13.82 3.28 -3.01
C ILE A 63 -13.77 3.97 -1.65
N LYS A 64 -14.09 3.22 -0.58
CA LYS A 64 -14.07 3.74 0.78
C LYS A 64 -12.64 4.01 1.25
N GLU A 65 -11.74 3.07 0.93
CA GLU A 65 -10.33 3.13 1.29
C GLU A 65 -9.49 2.42 0.24
N LEU A 66 -8.33 2.98 -0.10
CA LEU A 66 -7.34 2.38 -0.97
C LEU A 66 -6.26 1.74 -0.11
N LEU A 67 -6.13 0.41 -0.16
CA LEU A 67 -5.17 -0.36 0.66
C LEU A 67 -3.78 -0.44 0.01
N GLY A 68 -3.68 -0.20 -1.30
CA GLY A 68 -2.47 -0.29 -2.08
C GLY A 68 -2.28 -1.65 -2.75
N ARG A 69 -1.04 -1.96 -3.14
CA ARG A 69 -0.72 -3.19 -3.88
C ARG A 69 -1.00 -4.44 -3.08
N SER A 70 -1.64 -5.41 -3.69
CA SER A 70 -1.93 -6.72 -3.09
C SER A 70 -0.67 -7.50 -2.70
N ALA A 71 0.47 -7.22 -3.36
CA ALA A 71 1.76 -7.82 -3.08
C ALA A 71 2.60 -7.05 -2.04
N ASP A 72 2.24 -5.80 -1.72
CA ASP A 72 3.03 -4.94 -0.81
C ASP A 72 2.43 -4.97 0.60
N TYR A 73 2.61 -6.08 1.31
CA TYR A 73 2.17 -6.28 2.68
C TYR A 73 3.31 -6.80 3.57
N ILE A 74 3.22 -6.51 4.86
CA ILE A 74 4.04 -7.09 5.92
C ILE A 74 3.16 -7.92 6.86
N ILE A 75 3.75 -8.88 7.56
CA ILE A 75 3.02 -9.82 8.43
C ILE A 75 3.42 -9.54 9.87
N ASN A 76 2.45 -9.19 10.73
CA ASN A 76 2.71 -8.90 12.13
C ASN A 76 2.80 -10.17 12.99
N ASN A 77 3.06 -10.02 14.31
CA ASN A 77 3.17 -11.14 15.25
C ASN A 77 1.85 -11.93 15.45
N ASN A 78 0.71 -11.36 15.02
CA ASN A 78 -0.58 -12.03 15.03
C ASN A 78 -0.88 -12.80 13.72
N ASN A 79 0.09 -12.90 12.81
CA ASN A 79 -0.05 -13.45 11.45
C ASN A 79 -1.06 -12.67 10.57
N GLU A 80 -1.27 -11.39 10.85
CA GLU A 80 -2.13 -10.53 10.05
C GLU A 80 -1.34 -9.84 8.95
N LYS A 81 -1.91 -9.77 7.74
CA LYS A 81 -1.35 -8.99 6.62
C LYS A 81 -1.66 -7.51 6.78
N ILE A 82 -0.65 -6.69 6.84
CA ILE A 82 -0.75 -5.24 6.92
C ILE A 82 -0.25 -4.65 5.59
N TYR A 83 -1.16 -4.07 4.80
CA TYR A 83 -0.83 -3.48 3.51
C TYR A 83 -0.12 -2.14 3.68
N LEU A 84 1.04 -1.99 3.02
CA LEU A 84 1.95 -0.87 3.27
C LEU A 84 1.37 0.49 2.95
N VAL A 85 0.60 0.62 1.87
CA VAL A 85 0.09 1.93 1.44
C VAL A 85 -0.86 2.52 2.50
N GLY A 86 -1.85 1.77 2.94
CA GLY A 86 -2.75 2.18 4.02
C GLY A 86 -2.01 2.42 5.33
N PHE A 87 -1.09 1.53 5.65
CA PHE A 87 -0.32 1.58 6.90
C PHE A 87 0.62 2.79 6.99
N ILE A 88 1.41 3.05 5.94
CA ILE A 88 2.43 4.11 5.94
C ILE A 88 1.82 5.47 5.60
N PHE A 89 0.98 5.54 4.56
CA PHE A 89 0.47 6.81 4.04
C PHE A 89 -0.90 7.19 4.62
N GLY A 90 -1.69 6.21 5.08
CA GLY A 90 -2.99 6.46 5.71
C GLY A 90 -2.89 7.22 7.04
N GLY A 91 -1.79 7.06 7.78
CA GLY A 91 -1.54 7.74 9.06
C GLY A 91 -1.02 9.17 8.95
N HIS A 92 -0.73 9.69 7.74
CA HIS A 92 -0.17 11.03 7.53
C HIS A 92 1.03 11.36 8.45
N LEU A 93 1.90 10.39 8.71
CA LEU A 93 3.04 10.53 9.61
C LEU A 93 3.99 11.62 9.13
N LYS A 94 4.14 12.67 9.95
CA LYS A 94 5.06 13.77 9.67
C LYS A 94 6.52 13.33 9.59
N ALA A 95 6.84 12.21 10.24
CA ALA A 95 8.17 11.61 10.23
C ALA A 95 8.74 11.41 8.81
N PHE A 96 7.89 11.06 7.83
CA PHE A 96 8.34 10.87 6.45
C PHE A 96 8.81 12.15 5.75
N ASN A 97 8.47 13.34 6.24
CA ASN A 97 8.98 14.60 5.70
C ASN A 97 10.48 14.82 5.99
N TYR A 98 11.04 14.07 6.94
CA TYR A 98 12.43 14.17 7.40
C TYR A 98 13.28 12.98 6.92
N ILE A 99 12.75 12.15 6.02
CA ILE A 99 13.39 10.96 5.46
C ILE A 99 13.55 11.16 3.96
N GLU A 100 14.78 11.03 3.45
CA GLU A 100 15.05 11.14 2.01
C GLU A 100 14.66 9.85 1.26
N ALA A 101 14.91 8.70 1.88
CA ALA A 101 14.52 7.40 1.34
C ALA A 101 14.40 6.37 2.46
N TRP A 102 13.53 5.39 2.25
CA TRP A 102 13.34 4.30 3.21
C TRP A 102 13.01 3.00 2.49
N GLN A 103 13.26 1.88 3.17
CA GLN A 103 12.92 0.54 2.70
C GLN A 103 12.66 -0.37 3.90
N ILE A 104 11.60 -1.16 3.81
CA ILE A 104 11.31 -2.23 4.76
C ILE A 104 11.82 -3.54 4.20
N ARG A 105 12.47 -4.34 5.04
CA ARG A 105 12.74 -5.75 4.78
C ARG A 105 12.09 -6.58 5.87
N GLN A 106 11.38 -7.61 5.47
CA GLN A 106 10.81 -8.60 6.36
C GLN A 106 11.28 -10.00 5.97
N SER A 107 12.11 -10.63 6.82
CA SER A 107 12.60 -12.01 6.66
C SER A 107 11.99 -12.99 7.66
N GLN A 108 11.26 -12.48 8.66
CA GLN A 108 10.57 -13.26 9.69
C GLN A 108 9.24 -12.57 10.02
N VAL A 109 8.21 -13.38 10.33
CA VAL A 109 6.92 -12.90 10.81
C VAL A 109 7.13 -11.98 12.03
N GLY A 110 6.47 -10.83 12.02
CA GLY A 110 6.50 -9.84 13.11
C GLY A 110 7.81 -9.07 13.25
N LYS A 111 8.85 -9.34 12.46
CA LYS A 111 10.14 -8.65 12.57
C LYS A 111 10.44 -7.82 11.33
N ILE A 112 10.71 -6.55 11.54
CA ILE A 112 10.97 -5.56 10.48
C ILE A 112 12.37 -5.01 10.63
N GLU A 113 13.12 -4.98 9.54
CA GLU A 113 14.29 -4.13 9.36
C GLU A 113 13.85 -2.89 8.57
N LEU A 114 13.97 -1.72 9.19
CA LEU A 114 13.63 -0.44 8.58
C LEU A 114 14.92 0.30 8.20
N TYR A 115 15.24 0.31 6.91
CA TYR A 115 16.38 1.03 6.36
C TYR A 115 15.97 2.48 6.09
N ILE A 116 16.75 3.45 6.59
CA ILE A 116 16.46 4.88 6.51
C ILE A 116 17.67 5.65 5.97
N VAL A 117 17.43 6.48 4.96
CA VAL A 117 18.32 7.57 4.57
C VAL A 117 17.76 8.82 5.25
N ARG A 118 18.51 9.35 6.21
CA ARG A 118 18.08 10.51 7.00
C ARG A 118 18.09 11.77 6.15
N GLY A 119 16.99 12.52 6.18
CA GLY A 119 16.88 13.84 5.59
C GLY A 119 17.22 14.96 6.58
N LYS A 120 17.11 16.19 6.09
CA LYS A 120 17.36 17.39 6.91
C LYS A 120 16.34 17.49 8.05
N GLY A 121 16.83 17.64 9.29
CA GLY A 121 15.98 17.76 10.48
C GLY A 121 15.52 16.43 11.08
N TYR A 122 16.01 15.28 10.58
CA TYR A 122 15.77 14.00 11.23
C TYR A 122 16.33 13.99 12.65
N SER A 123 15.56 13.49 13.62
CA SER A 123 15.90 13.48 15.04
C SER A 123 15.40 12.20 15.73
N ASP A 124 15.85 11.97 16.96
CA ASP A 124 15.42 10.83 17.78
C ASP A 124 13.90 10.81 18.04
N ASN A 125 13.24 11.98 18.06
CA ASN A 125 11.79 12.04 18.20
C ASN A 125 11.07 11.54 16.95
N ILE A 126 11.62 11.82 15.78
CA ILE A 126 11.11 11.31 14.48
C ILE A 126 11.27 9.77 14.43
N GLU A 127 12.41 9.25 14.89
CA GLU A 127 12.63 7.81 14.96
C GLU A 127 11.63 7.12 15.90
N LYS A 128 11.39 7.71 17.08
CA LYS A 128 10.41 7.17 18.03
C LYS A 128 9.02 7.10 17.43
N GLU A 129 8.57 8.15 16.74
CA GLU A 129 7.25 8.18 16.05
C GLU A 129 7.14 7.02 15.05
N LEU A 130 8.19 6.77 14.25
CA LEU A 130 8.23 5.66 13.31
C LEU A 130 8.18 4.30 13.99
N ILE A 131 9.02 4.10 15.03
CA ILE A 131 9.07 2.84 15.76
C ILE A 131 7.73 2.54 16.44
N GLU A 132 7.11 3.54 17.08
CA GLU A 132 5.80 3.41 17.73
C GLU A 132 4.70 2.97 16.75
N LEU A 133 4.71 3.48 15.50
CA LEU A 133 3.78 3.03 14.49
C LEU A 133 3.82 1.50 14.31
N PHE A 134 5.02 0.93 14.17
CA PHE A 134 5.18 -0.50 13.97
C PHE A 134 4.89 -1.30 15.24
N ILE A 135 5.36 -0.83 16.42
CA ILE A 135 5.11 -1.51 17.71
C ILE A 135 3.62 -1.60 18.00
N ASN A 136 2.86 -0.51 17.78
CA ASN A 136 1.41 -0.46 18.00
C ASN A 136 0.64 -1.40 17.05
N ASN A 137 1.27 -1.87 15.98
CA ASN A 137 0.73 -2.85 15.05
C ASN A 137 1.39 -4.22 15.16
N TYR A 138 1.95 -4.53 16.34
CA TYR A 138 2.51 -5.83 16.71
C TYR A 138 3.75 -6.25 15.91
N PHE A 139 4.64 -5.28 15.61
CA PHE A 139 5.95 -5.57 15.01
C PHE A 139 7.09 -5.30 16.00
N THR A 140 8.17 -6.06 15.84
CA THR A 140 9.48 -5.72 16.38
C THR A 140 10.28 -5.04 15.27
N VAL A 141 10.83 -3.85 15.53
CA VAL A 141 11.52 -3.04 14.53
C VAL A 141 12.99 -2.88 14.86
N ASN A 142 13.84 -3.07 13.86
CA ASN A 142 15.25 -2.74 13.91
C ASN A 142 15.55 -1.66 12.86
N VAL A 143 15.88 -0.44 13.32
CA VAL A 143 16.22 0.67 12.43
C VAL A 143 17.68 0.57 12.01
N LYS A 144 17.94 0.71 10.72
CA LYS A 144 19.27 0.72 10.11
C LYS A 144 19.45 1.98 9.28
N TYR A 145 20.43 2.78 9.62
CA TYR A 145 20.79 3.95 8.84
C TYR A 145 21.71 3.59 7.69
N VAL A 146 21.38 4.07 6.52
CA VAL A 146 22.13 3.84 5.29
C VAL A 146 22.29 5.15 4.51
N ASN A 147 23.31 5.23 3.67
CA ASN A 147 23.51 6.41 2.83
C ASN A 147 22.63 6.39 1.56
N THR A 148 22.26 5.20 1.10
CA THR A 148 21.44 5.03 -0.11
C THR A 148 20.59 3.77 -0.01
N ILE A 149 19.43 3.78 -0.67
CA ILE A 149 18.62 2.59 -0.91
C ILE A 149 18.90 2.05 -2.31
N LYS A 150 19.15 0.74 -2.43
CA LYS A 150 19.38 0.10 -3.72
C LYS A 150 18.13 0.20 -4.60
N LYS A 151 18.33 0.70 -5.81
CA LYS A 151 17.29 0.74 -6.85
C LYS A 151 17.33 -0.51 -7.71
N THR A 152 16.21 -0.85 -8.33
CA THR A 152 16.16 -1.90 -9.36
C THR A 152 17.00 -1.49 -10.58
N PRO A 153 17.36 -2.43 -11.51
CA PRO A 153 18.06 -2.09 -12.75
C PRO A 153 17.34 -1.04 -13.61
N ARG A 154 16.01 -0.91 -13.45
CA ARG A 154 15.17 0.11 -14.11
C ARG A 154 15.08 1.44 -13.33
N GLY A 155 15.90 1.64 -12.30
CA GLY A 155 15.96 2.86 -11.48
C GLY A 155 14.82 3.02 -10.45
N LYS A 156 13.91 2.04 -10.31
CA LYS A 156 12.81 2.12 -9.33
C LYS A 156 13.29 1.69 -7.95
N GLN A 157 12.89 2.42 -6.92
CA GLN A 157 13.07 2.01 -5.53
C GLN A 157 11.95 1.04 -5.14
N LYS A 158 12.32 -0.11 -4.56
CA LYS A 158 11.36 -0.99 -3.88
C LYS A 158 11.23 -0.52 -2.43
N PHE A 159 10.00 -0.24 -1.99
CA PHE A 159 9.75 0.10 -0.60
C PHE A 159 9.71 -1.11 0.33
N LEU A 160 9.38 -2.29 -0.22
CA LEU A 160 9.33 -3.54 0.51
C LEU A 160 10.22 -4.61 -0.13
N ILE A 161 11.00 -5.30 0.71
CA ILE A 161 11.61 -6.60 0.42
C ILE A 161 10.94 -7.60 1.35
N GLN A 162 9.97 -8.36 0.80
CA GLN A 162 9.26 -9.40 1.53
C GLN A 162 9.89 -10.77 1.21
N GLU A 163 10.34 -11.49 2.24
CA GLU A 163 10.96 -12.81 2.15
C GLU A 163 10.15 -13.86 2.94
N VAL A 164 9.02 -13.46 3.55
CA VAL A 164 8.12 -14.36 4.27
C VAL A 164 6.94 -14.67 3.37
N GLU A 165 6.67 -15.98 3.15
CA GLU A 165 5.48 -16.49 2.47
C GLU A 165 4.51 -17.06 3.52
N LEU A 166 3.20 -16.79 3.37
CA LEU A 166 2.11 -17.40 4.15
C LEU A 166 1.44 -18.49 3.35
#